data_26493cf16d63a1d6a2c349bd0998ac35
#
_entry.id   26493cf16d63a1d6a2c349bd0998ac35
#
_cell.length_a   1.000
_cell.length_b   1.000
_cell.length_c   1.000
_cell.angle_alpha   90.00
_cell.angle_beta   90.00
_cell.angle_gamma   90.00
#
_symmetry.space_group_name_H-M   'P 1'
#
loop_
_entity.id
_entity.type
_entity.pdbx_description
1 polymer ?
#
loop_
_entity_poly.entity_id
_entity_poly.type
_entity_poly.pdbx_seq_one_letter_code
_entity_poly.pdbx_strand_id
1 'polypeptide(L)' 'MCLFDVQITTDLGEVVVLQVYAFSAGEAEMMAISMVENGDAGVMGTSVVSCFVL' A
#
# COMPACT_ATOMS: atom_id res chain seq x y z
N MET A 1 12.90 -7.04 -11.09
CA MET A 1 11.74 -6.86 -10.19
C MET A 1 12.21 -7.03 -8.76
N CYS A 2 11.82 -6.11 -7.89
CA CYS A 2 12.25 -6.10 -6.50
C CYS A 2 11.04 -6.18 -5.58
N LEU A 3 11.28 -6.70 -4.36
CA LEU A 3 10.27 -6.71 -3.31
C LEU A 3 10.37 -5.40 -2.54
N PHE A 4 9.26 -4.69 -2.44
CA PHE A 4 9.19 -3.44 -1.68
C PHE A 4 8.24 -3.60 -0.50
N ASP A 5 8.60 -2.99 0.62
CA ASP A 5 7.72 -2.87 1.77
C ASP A 5 7.09 -1.48 1.70
N VAL A 6 5.77 -1.43 1.58
CA VAL A 6 5.04 -0.18 1.44
C VAL A 6 4.13 0.02 2.65
N GLN A 7 4.39 1.08 3.41
CA GLN A 7 3.56 1.42 4.56
C GLN A 7 2.41 2.32 4.12
N ILE A 8 1.21 1.88 4.41
CA ILE A 8 -0.02 2.60 4.04
C ILE A 8 -0.77 3.00 5.31
N THR A 9 -1.24 4.25 5.33
CA THR A 9 -2.19 4.71 6.36
C THR A 9 -3.53 4.96 5.67
N THR A 10 -4.59 4.38 6.22
CA THR A 10 -5.93 4.50 5.64
C THR A 10 -6.69 5.68 6.24
N ASP A 11 -7.84 5.98 5.65
CA ASP A 11 -8.75 7.03 6.12
C ASP A 11 -9.34 6.74 7.51
N LEU A 12 -9.28 5.48 7.96
CA LEU A 12 -9.71 5.09 9.30
C LEU A 12 -8.57 5.10 10.33
N GLY A 13 -7.38 5.57 9.93
CA GLY A 13 -6.22 5.62 10.83
C GLY A 13 -5.49 4.29 10.97
N GLU A 14 -5.84 3.30 10.16
CA GLU A 14 -5.13 2.01 10.15
C GLU A 14 -3.80 2.15 9.45
N VAL A 15 -2.77 1.49 10.00
CA VAL A 15 -1.44 1.46 9.39
C VAL A 15 -1.10 0.02 9.04
N VAL A 16 -0.74 -0.22 7.79
CA VAL A 16 -0.40 -1.56 7.31
C VAL A 16 0.84 -1.47 6.43
N VAL A 17 1.68 -2.51 6.50
CA VAL A 17 2.84 -2.66 5.61
C VAL A 17 2.55 -3.80 4.64
N LEU A 18 2.55 -3.49 3.36
CA LEU A 18 2.30 -4.45 2.29
C LEU A 18 3.59 -4.73 1.55
N GLN A 19 3.82 -6.00 1.23
CA GLN A 19 4.96 -6.40 0.42
C GLN A 19 4.49 -6.58 -1.01
N VAL A 20 5.11 -5.84 -1.93
CA VAL A 20 4.76 -5.90 -3.35
C VAL A 20 6.02 -6.06 -4.20
N TYR A 21 5.91 -6.83 -5.27
CA TYR A 21 6.96 -6.94 -6.28
C TYR A 21 6.68 -5.90 -7.35
N ALA A 22 7.69 -5.07 -7.64
CA ALA A 22 7.55 -4.01 -8.62
C ALA A 22 8.91 -3.68 -9.24
N PHE A 23 8.90 -2.95 -10.34
CA PHE A 23 10.12 -2.53 -11.01
C PHE A 23 10.71 -1.26 -10.39
N SER A 24 9.88 -0.48 -9.69
CA SER A 24 10.32 0.77 -9.06
C SER A 24 9.49 1.05 -7.81
N ALA A 25 9.99 1.96 -6.98
CA ALA A 25 9.28 2.39 -5.77
C ALA A 25 7.93 3.04 -6.12
N GLY A 26 7.89 3.84 -7.19
CA GLY A 26 6.64 4.48 -7.63
C GLY A 26 5.59 3.46 -8.04
N GLU A 27 5.99 2.41 -8.75
CA GLU A 27 5.09 1.32 -9.13
C GLU A 27 4.59 0.57 -7.89
N ALA A 28 5.50 0.33 -6.93
CA ALA A 28 5.13 -0.35 -5.68
C ALA A 28 4.06 0.44 -4.91
N GLU A 29 4.20 1.76 -4.84
CA GLU A 29 3.21 2.61 -4.19
C GLU A 29 1.84 2.51 -4.88
N MET A 30 1.81 2.58 -6.20
CA MET A 30 0.58 2.46 -6.97
C MET A 30 -0.10 1.13 -6.75
N MET A 31 0.67 0.05 -6.73
CA MET A 31 0.14 -1.30 -6.51
C MET A 31 -0.44 -1.44 -5.10
N ALA A 32 0.25 -0.92 -4.09
CA ALA A 32 -0.21 -0.98 -2.71
C ALA A 32 -1.49 -0.17 -2.50
N ILE A 33 -1.58 1.02 -3.08
CA ILE A 33 -2.78 1.85 -3.03
C ILE A 33 -3.95 1.11 -3.67
N SER A 34 -3.73 0.50 -4.82
CA SER A 34 -4.75 -0.26 -5.52
C SER A 34 -5.26 -1.43 -4.67
N MET A 35 -4.37 -2.12 -3.97
CA MET A 35 -4.75 -3.22 -3.08
C MET A 35 -5.69 -2.74 -1.96
N VAL A 36 -5.39 -1.59 -1.36
CA VAL A 36 -6.23 -1.02 -0.31
C VAL A 36 -7.60 -0.65 -0.88
N GLU A 37 -7.63 0.04 -2.01
CA GLU A 37 -8.87 0.51 -2.61
C GLU A 37 -9.75 -0.63 -3.11
N ASN A 38 -9.16 -1.75 -3.47
CA ASN A 38 -9.90 -2.94 -3.91
C ASN A 38 -10.29 -3.86 -2.75
N GLY A 39 -9.89 -3.54 -1.54
CA GLY A 39 -10.21 -4.35 -0.38
C GLY A 39 -9.31 -5.56 -0.19
N ASP A 40 -8.15 -5.60 -0.84
CA ASP A 40 -7.24 -6.76 -0.81
C ASP A 40 -6.14 -6.64 0.24
N ALA A 41 -6.09 -5.52 0.97
CA ALA A 41 -5.01 -5.28 1.94
C ALA A 41 -5.33 -5.76 3.35
N GLY A 42 -6.53 -6.27 3.58
CA GLY A 42 -6.94 -6.76 4.90
C GLY A 42 -7.27 -5.66 5.89
N VAL A 43 -7.51 -4.44 5.42
CA VAL A 43 -7.90 -3.30 6.25
C VAL A 43 -9.33 -2.89 5.94
N MET A 44 -9.96 -2.20 6.89
CA MET A 44 -11.36 -1.74 6.75
C MET A 44 -11.45 -0.45 5.93
N GLY A 45 -10.42 0.39 5.99
CA GLY A 45 -10.38 1.63 5.23
C GLY A 45 -10.26 1.37 3.73
N THR A 46 -10.87 2.23 2.93
CA THR A 46 -10.88 2.09 1.46
C THR A 46 -10.14 3.21 0.75
N SER A 47 -9.66 4.20 1.49
CA SER A 47 -8.89 5.32 0.94
C SER A 47 -7.53 5.42 1.60
N VAL A 48 -6.53 5.80 0.82
CA VAL A 48 -5.16 5.95 1.32
C VAL A 48 -4.91 7.41 1.64
N VAL A 49 -4.51 7.67 2.89
CA VAL A 49 -4.15 9.01 3.35
C VAL A 49 -2.64 9.24 3.19
N SER A 50 -1.86 8.21 3.43
CA SER A 50 -0.40 8.29 3.38
C SER A 50 0.18 6.98 2.87
N CYS A 51 1.27 7.06 2.11
CA CYS A 51 1.92 5.91 1.51
C CYS A 51 3.44 6.16 1.45
N PHE A 52 4.21 5.24 2.02
CA PHE A 52 5.68 5.30 1.99
C PHE A 52 6.26 3.97 1.58
N VAL A 53 7.31 4.02 0.78
CA VAL A 53 8.17 2.85 0.56
C VAL A 53 9.27 2.88 1.61
N LEU A 54 9.37 1.82 2.36
CA LEU A 54 10.34 1.69 3.45
C LEU A 54 11.72 1.26 2.95
#